data_b8c919a56ef414083dc4d6159dd2a460
#
_entry.id   b8c919a56ef414083dc4d6159dd2a460
#
_cell.length_a   1.000
_cell.length_b   1.000
_cell.length_c   1.000
_cell.angle_alpha   90.00
_cell.angle_beta   90.00
_cell.angle_gamma   90.00
#
_symmetry.space_group_name_H-M   'P 1'
#
loop_
_entity.id
_entity.type
_entity.pdbx_description
1 polymer ?
#
loop_
_entity_poly.entity_id
_entity_poly.type
_entity_poly.pdbx_seq_one_letter_code
_entity_poly.pdbx_strand_id
1 'polypeptide(L)'
;LYGPPGTGKTLLARACAHHTDCTFIRVSGAELVQKYIGEGARMVRELFVMAREAAPSIIFMDEIDSIGSSRNEGSKGGDSEVQRTMLELLNQLDGFEPKQNIKVIMATNRIDILDSALLRPGRIDRKIEFPHPNEKSRESILKIHSRKMNLMRGINLKSIAEKMPGTNGAECKAVCTEAGMFALRERRIHVTQEDFEMARAKVMKKDSEANTSLKKLWK
;
A
#
# COMPACT_ATOMS: atom_id res chain seq x y z
N LEU A 1 0.59 5.28 7.74
CA LEU A 1 1.67 4.70 6.94
C LEU A 1 1.75 5.42 5.60
N TYR A 2 2.91 5.93 5.22
CA TYR A 2 3.06 6.64 3.95
C TYR A 2 4.35 6.25 3.23
N GLY A 3 4.40 6.46 1.91
CA GLY A 3 5.56 6.19 1.08
C GLY A 3 5.19 5.62 -0.28
N PRO A 4 6.18 5.31 -1.14
CA PRO A 4 5.95 4.83 -2.49
C PRO A 4 5.06 3.59 -2.56
N PRO A 5 4.36 3.36 -3.67
CA PRO A 5 3.57 2.14 -3.85
C PRO A 5 4.47 0.89 -3.83
N GLY A 6 3.92 -0.25 -3.42
CA GLY A 6 4.66 -1.51 -3.41
C GLY A 6 5.69 -1.68 -2.28
N THR A 7 5.74 -0.78 -1.29
CA THR A 7 6.67 -0.86 -0.15
C THR A 7 6.16 -1.69 1.02
N GLY A 8 4.93 -2.22 0.94
CA GLY A 8 4.41 -3.18 1.94
C GLY A 8 3.52 -2.61 3.02
N LYS A 9 3.00 -1.38 2.89
CA LYS A 9 2.10 -0.73 3.87
C LYS A 9 0.89 -1.61 4.24
N THR A 10 0.17 -2.08 3.24
CA THR A 10 -0.99 -2.98 3.42
C THR A 10 -0.58 -4.33 4.01
N LEU A 11 0.61 -4.85 3.66
CA LEU A 11 1.11 -6.11 4.21
C LEU A 11 1.41 -6.00 5.71
N LEU A 12 1.98 -4.87 6.16
CA LEU A 12 2.24 -4.65 7.58
C LEU A 12 0.93 -4.62 8.37
N ALA A 13 -0.09 -3.89 7.88
CA ALA A 13 -1.38 -3.83 8.56
C ALA A 13 -2.02 -5.23 8.70
N ARG A 14 -1.95 -6.05 7.65
CA ARG A 14 -2.41 -7.45 7.70
C ARG A 14 -1.59 -8.30 8.68
N ALA A 15 -0.28 -8.08 8.76
CA ALA A 15 0.57 -8.78 9.72
C ALA A 15 0.23 -8.38 11.17
N CYS A 16 -0.01 -7.09 11.43
CA CYS A 16 -0.48 -6.63 12.73
C CYS A 16 -1.80 -7.30 13.13
N ALA A 17 -2.76 -7.38 12.20
CA ALA A 17 -4.04 -8.06 12.45
C ALA A 17 -3.87 -9.55 12.78
N HIS A 18 -2.92 -10.22 12.14
CA HIS A 18 -2.67 -11.64 12.40
C HIS A 18 -1.99 -11.91 13.74
N HIS A 19 -1.21 -10.95 14.24
CA HIS A 19 -0.48 -11.07 15.51
C HIS A 19 -1.25 -10.52 16.72
N THR A 20 -2.42 -9.93 16.49
CA THR A 20 -3.26 -9.37 17.55
C THR A 20 -4.60 -10.08 17.58
N ASP A 21 -5.08 -10.42 18.77
CA ASP A 21 -6.42 -11.02 18.96
C ASP A 21 -7.48 -9.91 18.92
N CYS A 22 -7.61 -9.27 17.75
CA CYS A 22 -8.58 -8.20 17.55
C CYS A 22 -9.25 -8.31 16.18
N THR A 23 -10.46 -7.77 16.08
CA THR A 23 -11.21 -7.71 14.83
C THR A 23 -10.51 -6.74 13.86
N PHE A 24 -10.26 -7.20 12.63
CA PHE A 24 -9.64 -6.39 11.60
C PHE A 24 -10.65 -5.97 10.54
N ILE A 25 -10.90 -4.68 10.44
CA ILE A 25 -11.83 -4.10 9.49
C ILE A 25 -11.01 -3.34 8.45
N ARG A 26 -11.11 -3.75 7.19
CA ARG A 26 -10.41 -3.09 6.07
C ARG A 26 -11.40 -2.34 5.20
N VAL A 27 -11.05 -1.12 4.83
CA VAL A 27 -11.76 -0.29 3.86
C VAL A 27 -10.76 0.43 2.96
N SER A 28 -11.12 0.63 1.69
CA SER A 28 -10.38 1.52 0.78
C SER A 28 -11.03 2.89 0.78
N GLY A 29 -10.21 3.96 0.78
CA GLY A 29 -10.73 5.32 0.61
C GLY A 29 -11.51 5.49 -0.68
N ALA A 30 -11.13 4.78 -1.75
CA ALA A 30 -11.86 4.77 -3.01
C ALA A 30 -13.28 4.18 -2.88
N GLU A 31 -13.49 3.22 -1.98
CA GLU A 31 -14.84 2.65 -1.71
C GLU A 31 -15.74 3.64 -0.97
N LEU A 32 -15.15 4.58 -0.22
CA LEU A 32 -15.89 5.62 0.50
C LEU A 32 -16.29 6.79 -0.39
N VAL A 33 -15.70 6.91 -1.58
CA VAL A 33 -16.09 7.89 -2.61
C VAL A 33 -17.19 7.27 -3.47
N GLN A 34 -18.42 7.30 -2.98
CA GLN A 34 -19.56 6.72 -3.67
C GLN A 34 -20.19 7.71 -4.66
N LYS A 35 -20.89 7.15 -5.65
CA LYS A 35 -21.58 7.88 -6.71
C LYS A 35 -22.81 8.63 -6.20
N TYR A 36 -23.36 8.24 -5.03
CA TYR A 36 -24.59 8.78 -4.47
C TYR A 36 -24.30 9.71 -3.29
N ILE A 37 -25.04 10.81 -3.24
CA ILE A 37 -24.89 11.86 -2.22
C ILE A 37 -25.20 11.32 -0.82
N GLY A 38 -24.28 11.50 0.12
CA GLY A 38 -24.42 11.12 1.54
C GLY A 38 -24.05 9.68 1.88
N GLU A 39 -23.83 8.80 0.91
CA GLU A 39 -23.47 7.41 1.18
C GLU A 39 -22.08 7.27 1.79
N GLY A 40 -21.09 8.04 1.32
CA GLY A 40 -19.74 7.99 1.85
C GLY A 40 -19.68 8.34 3.34
N ALA A 41 -20.33 9.43 3.74
CA ALA A 41 -20.41 9.84 5.14
C ALA A 41 -21.18 8.82 6.01
N ARG A 42 -22.21 8.18 5.45
CA ARG A 42 -22.96 7.10 6.15
C ARG A 42 -22.07 5.89 6.35
N MET A 43 -21.36 5.45 5.32
CA MET A 43 -20.43 4.31 5.39
C MET A 43 -19.33 4.53 6.43
N VAL A 44 -18.77 5.73 6.53
CA VAL A 44 -17.80 6.08 7.56
C VAL A 44 -18.42 5.91 8.95
N ARG A 45 -19.62 6.41 9.19
CA ARG A 45 -20.33 6.24 10.48
C ARG A 45 -20.56 4.78 10.83
N GLU A 46 -21.11 4.00 9.90
CA GLU A 46 -21.38 2.58 10.07
C GLU A 46 -20.09 1.77 10.36
N LEU A 47 -18.98 2.11 9.66
CA LEU A 47 -17.67 1.52 9.90
C LEU A 47 -17.21 1.70 11.35
N PHE A 48 -17.32 2.93 11.89
CA PHE A 48 -16.92 3.20 13.26
C PHE A 48 -17.89 2.61 14.30
N VAL A 49 -19.19 2.52 14.00
CA VAL A 49 -20.15 1.79 14.84
C VAL A 49 -19.79 0.32 14.91
N MET A 50 -19.60 -0.33 13.77
CA MET A 50 -19.17 -1.73 13.68
C MET A 50 -17.85 -1.98 14.44
N ALA A 51 -16.89 -1.06 14.32
CA ALA A 51 -15.62 -1.17 15.03
C ALA A 51 -15.79 -1.08 16.56
N ARG A 52 -16.73 -0.27 17.04
CA ARG A 52 -17.07 -0.18 18.47
C ARG A 52 -17.72 -1.46 18.99
N GLU A 53 -18.66 -2.01 18.24
CA GLU A 53 -19.36 -3.26 18.59
C GLU A 53 -18.41 -4.46 18.61
N ALA A 54 -17.43 -4.47 17.71
CA ALA A 54 -16.45 -5.54 17.57
C ALA A 54 -15.13 -5.28 18.32
N ALA A 55 -15.12 -4.36 19.28
CA ALA A 55 -13.90 -4.04 20.04
C ALA A 55 -13.41 -5.24 20.88
N PRO A 56 -12.10 -5.50 20.97
CA PRO A 56 -10.99 -4.74 20.42
C PRO A 56 -10.85 -4.87 18.89
N SER A 57 -10.69 -3.75 18.19
CA SER A 57 -10.67 -3.74 16.74
C SER A 57 -9.58 -2.82 16.14
N ILE A 58 -9.15 -3.17 14.93
CA ILE A 58 -8.26 -2.35 14.11
C ILE A 58 -9.00 -1.99 12.82
N ILE A 59 -9.17 -0.69 12.58
CA ILE A 59 -9.64 -0.17 11.30
C ILE A 59 -8.42 0.13 10.43
N PHE A 60 -8.34 -0.50 9.26
CA PHE A 60 -7.31 -0.21 8.27
C PHE A 60 -7.94 0.48 7.06
N MET A 61 -7.54 1.73 6.83
CA MET A 61 -7.97 2.53 5.68
C MET A 61 -6.83 2.63 4.68
N ASP A 62 -7.01 2.02 3.49
CA ASP A 62 -6.04 2.10 2.40
C ASP A 62 -6.42 3.22 1.43
N GLU A 63 -5.44 3.78 0.72
CA GLU A 63 -5.66 4.82 -0.29
C GLU A 63 -6.46 6.02 0.24
N ILE A 64 -6.10 6.50 1.43
CA ILE A 64 -6.82 7.60 2.09
C ILE A 64 -6.72 8.92 1.30
N ASP A 65 -5.77 9.04 0.40
CA ASP A 65 -5.61 10.16 -0.52
C ASP A 65 -6.81 10.36 -1.47
N SER A 66 -7.63 9.34 -1.68
CA SER A 66 -8.86 9.45 -2.48
C SER A 66 -9.94 10.33 -1.82
N ILE A 67 -9.97 10.39 -0.48
CA ILE A 67 -10.93 11.21 0.30
C ILE A 67 -10.26 12.35 1.04
N GLY A 68 -8.97 12.24 1.32
CA GLY A 68 -8.20 13.15 2.16
C GLY A 68 -7.44 14.22 1.38
N SER A 69 -7.67 14.39 0.08
CA SER A 69 -6.97 15.40 -0.72
C SER A 69 -7.37 16.82 -0.31
N SER A 70 -6.37 17.73 -0.31
CA SER A 70 -6.58 19.14 -0.01
C SER A 70 -7.54 19.80 -1.01
N ARG A 71 -8.29 20.79 -0.51
CA ARG A 71 -9.33 21.52 -1.26
C ARG A 71 -8.76 22.18 -2.50
N ASN A 72 -9.24 21.79 -3.68
CA ASN A 72 -9.09 22.58 -4.88
C ASN A 72 -10.32 23.50 -5.02
N GLU A 73 -10.12 24.81 -4.91
CA GLU A 73 -11.15 25.85 -4.92
C GLU A 73 -11.82 26.06 -6.30
N GLY A 74 -12.11 25.02 -7.06
CA GLY A 74 -12.63 25.24 -8.40
C GLY A 74 -13.52 24.16 -8.99
N SER A 75 -13.81 23.06 -8.29
CA SER A 75 -14.50 21.93 -8.91
C SER A 75 -15.97 21.81 -8.49
N LYS A 76 -16.85 21.63 -9.50
CA LYS A 76 -18.31 21.60 -9.34
C LYS A 76 -18.81 20.20 -8.95
N GLY A 77 -19.57 20.12 -7.86
CA GLY A 77 -20.50 19.00 -7.57
C GLY A 77 -19.91 17.72 -6.96
N GLY A 78 -18.84 17.15 -7.48
CA GLY A 78 -18.22 15.91 -6.97
C GLY A 78 -17.36 16.12 -5.72
N ASP A 79 -16.71 17.27 -5.62
CA ASP A 79 -15.82 17.62 -4.50
C ASP A 79 -16.59 17.82 -3.19
N SER A 80 -17.88 18.22 -3.26
CA SER A 80 -18.70 18.42 -2.05
C SER A 80 -18.96 17.12 -1.30
N GLU A 81 -19.09 16.00 -2.01
CA GLU A 81 -19.34 14.68 -1.38
C GLU A 81 -18.07 14.10 -0.76
N VAL A 82 -16.93 14.24 -1.45
CA VAL A 82 -15.61 13.86 -0.90
C VAL A 82 -15.33 14.68 0.36
N GLN A 83 -15.57 15.99 0.34
CA GLN A 83 -15.42 16.86 1.51
C GLN A 83 -16.35 16.46 2.67
N ARG A 84 -17.59 16.07 2.37
CA ARG A 84 -18.54 15.62 3.39
C ARG A 84 -18.10 14.32 4.04
N THR A 85 -17.63 13.37 3.26
CA THR A 85 -17.05 12.12 3.74
C THR A 85 -15.82 12.37 4.61
N MET A 86 -14.96 13.29 4.17
CA MET A 86 -13.79 13.73 4.91
C MET A 86 -14.16 14.37 6.26
N LEU A 87 -15.13 15.29 6.28
CA LEU A 87 -15.60 15.94 7.50
C LEU A 87 -16.18 14.92 8.49
N GLU A 88 -16.95 13.95 8.00
CA GLU A 88 -17.46 12.87 8.85
C GLU A 88 -16.33 12.01 9.43
N LEU A 89 -15.31 11.69 8.63
CA LEU A 89 -14.12 10.98 9.10
C LEU A 89 -13.42 11.76 10.22
N LEU A 90 -13.22 13.07 10.05
CA LEU A 90 -12.64 13.93 11.08
C LEU A 90 -13.47 13.95 12.35
N ASN A 91 -14.81 14.05 12.24
CA ASN A 91 -15.72 14.00 13.38
C ASN A 91 -15.63 12.66 14.13
N GLN A 92 -15.55 11.55 13.40
CA GLN A 92 -15.39 10.24 14.02
C GLN A 92 -14.03 10.10 14.71
N LEU A 93 -12.96 10.63 14.16
CA LEU A 93 -11.63 10.64 14.78
C LEU A 93 -11.59 11.53 16.03
N ASP A 94 -12.21 12.72 16.00
CA ASP A 94 -12.27 13.65 17.14
C ASP A 94 -13.18 13.13 18.26
N GLY A 95 -14.21 12.36 17.91
CA GLY A 95 -15.13 11.73 18.86
C GLY A 95 -14.61 10.44 19.51
N PHE A 96 -13.35 10.09 19.25
CA PHE A 96 -12.72 8.91 19.85
C PHE A 96 -12.42 9.13 21.32
N GLU A 97 -13.22 8.55 22.19
CA GLU A 97 -12.84 8.43 23.60
C GLU A 97 -11.61 7.53 23.74
N PRO A 98 -10.57 7.95 24.52
CA PRO A 98 -9.33 7.18 24.71
C PRO A 98 -9.55 5.77 25.29
N LYS A 99 -10.71 5.52 25.86
CA LYS A 99 -11.12 4.25 26.50
C LYS A 99 -11.58 3.19 25.50
N GLN A 100 -11.85 3.55 24.26
CA GLN A 100 -12.28 2.56 23.27
C GLN A 100 -11.08 1.79 22.74
N ASN A 101 -11.12 0.45 22.82
CA ASN A 101 -10.08 -0.44 22.33
C ASN A 101 -10.11 -0.56 20.78
N ILE A 102 -10.10 0.59 20.11
CA ILE A 102 -10.07 0.70 18.65
C ILE A 102 -8.79 1.41 18.25
N LYS A 103 -8.12 0.89 17.22
CA LYS A 103 -6.96 1.52 16.61
C LYS A 103 -7.20 1.75 15.13
N VAL A 104 -6.83 2.93 14.65
CA VAL A 104 -6.95 3.28 13.23
C VAL A 104 -5.57 3.32 12.60
N ILE A 105 -5.41 2.57 11.50
CA ILE A 105 -4.21 2.56 10.68
C ILE A 105 -4.62 3.07 9.30
N MET A 106 -4.00 4.16 8.86
CA MET A 106 -4.23 4.74 7.54
C MET A 106 -3.01 4.52 6.64
N ALA A 107 -3.23 4.28 5.37
CA ALA A 107 -2.18 4.14 4.38
C ALA A 107 -2.42 5.06 3.17
N THR A 108 -1.34 5.71 2.71
CA THR A 108 -1.35 6.54 1.51
C THR A 108 -0.04 6.41 0.74
N ASN A 109 -0.11 6.59 -0.56
CA ASN A 109 1.06 6.72 -1.41
C ASN A 109 1.54 8.18 -1.53
N ARG A 110 0.69 9.15 -1.15
CA ARG A 110 0.91 10.57 -1.36
C ARG A 110 0.50 11.37 -0.11
N ILE A 111 1.45 11.52 0.81
CA ILE A 111 1.22 12.32 2.03
C ILE A 111 1.11 13.82 1.72
N ASP A 112 1.73 14.27 0.63
CA ASP A 112 1.79 15.65 0.16
C ASP A 112 0.42 16.26 -0.18
N ILE A 113 -0.53 15.43 -0.60
CA ILE A 113 -1.87 15.86 -1.01
C ILE A 113 -2.91 15.77 0.12
N LEU A 114 -2.55 15.13 1.24
CA LEU A 114 -3.48 14.99 2.37
C LEU A 114 -3.78 16.34 3.02
N ASP A 115 -5.05 16.53 3.37
CA ASP A 115 -5.48 17.72 4.12
C ASP A 115 -4.77 17.80 5.47
N SER A 116 -4.24 18.97 5.79
CA SER A 116 -3.54 19.25 7.06
C SER A 116 -4.42 18.97 8.28
N ALA A 117 -5.74 19.04 8.13
CA ALA A 117 -6.69 18.74 9.19
C ALA A 117 -6.62 17.27 9.66
N LEU A 118 -6.33 16.30 8.77
CA LEU A 118 -6.07 14.91 9.14
C LEU A 118 -4.76 14.74 9.92
N LEU A 119 -3.75 15.52 9.56
CA LEU A 119 -2.39 15.39 10.09
C LEU A 119 -2.19 16.04 11.44
N ARG A 120 -3.25 16.64 12.05
CA ARG A 120 -3.18 17.26 13.38
C ARG A 120 -3.01 16.23 14.49
N PRO A 121 -2.28 16.56 15.57
CA PRO A 121 -2.25 15.76 16.79
C PRO A 121 -3.67 15.51 17.34
N GLY A 122 -3.90 14.31 17.87
CA GLY A 122 -5.22 13.86 18.30
C GLY A 122 -6.00 13.10 17.21
N ARG A 123 -5.57 13.17 15.93
CA ARG A 123 -6.15 12.43 14.79
C ARG A 123 -5.17 11.41 14.23
N ILE A 124 -4.08 11.88 13.58
CA ILE A 124 -2.96 11.06 13.14
C ILE A 124 -1.72 11.45 13.96
N ASP A 125 -1.49 10.74 15.07
CA ASP A 125 -0.40 11.04 15.98
C ASP A 125 0.94 10.49 15.50
N ARG A 126 0.95 9.36 14.80
CA ARG A 126 2.15 8.67 14.34
C ARG A 126 2.19 8.56 12.82
N LYS A 127 3.22 9.16 12.24
CA LYS A 127 3.48 9.10 10.80
C LYS A 127 4.70 8.23 10.58
N ILE A 128 4.52 7.10 9.91
CA ILE A 128 5.57 6.10 9.66
C ILE A 128 5.83 6.04 8.18
N GLU A 129 7.06 6.39 7.79
CA GLU A 129 7.52 6.34 6.40
C GLU A 129 7.94 4.93 6.01
N PHE A 130 7.57 4.54 4.80
CA PHE A 130 8.00 3.32 4.14
C PHE A 130 8.87 3.68 2.93
N PRO A 131 10.18 3.85 3.14
CA PRO A 131 11.10 4.14 2.04
C PRO A 131 11.29 2.93 1.13
N HIS A 132 11.96 3.15 0.01
CA HIS A 132 12.43 2.03 -0.83
C HIS A 132 13.33 1.08 -0.03
N PRO A 133 13.19 -0.24 -0.22
CA PRO A 133 14.00 -1.21 0.52
C PRO A 133 15.48 -1.09 0.16
N ASN A 134 16.34 -1.18 1.16
CA ASN A 134 17.78 -1.26 0.96
C ASN A 134 18.17 -2.64 0.41
N GLU A 135 19.44 -2.82 0.05
CA GLU A 135 19.96 -4.06 -0.55
C GLU A 135 19.66 -5.30 0.30
N LYS A 136 19.91 -5.25 1.61
CA LYS A 136 19.65 -6.36 2.54
C LYS A 136 18.15 -6.68 2.61
N SER A 137 17.30 -5.66 2.62
CA SER A 137 15.85 -5.83 2.62
C SER A 137 15.36 -6.43 1.31
N ARG A 138 15.90 -5.99 0.15
CA ARG A 138 15.58 -6.58 -1.16
C ARG A 138 15.96 -8.06 -1.23
N GLU A 139 17.15 -8.41 -0.74
CA GLU A 139 17.56 -9.82 -0.65
C GLU A 139 16.58 -10.64 0.18
N SER A 140 16.17 -10.12 1.36
CA SER A 140 15.19 -10.79 2.22
C SER A 140 13.82 -10.93 1.55
N ILE A 141 13.36 -9.91 0.82
CA ILE A 141 12.11 -9.95 0.06
C ILE A 141 12.19 -11.00 -1.06
N LEU A 142 13.30 -11.06 -1.81
CA LEU A 142 13.52 -12.09 -2.83
C LEU A 142 13.51 -13.49 -2.20
N LYS A 143 14.16 -13.71 -1.06
CA LYS A 143 14.13 -14.97 -0.32
C LYS A 143 12.72 -15.38 0.08
N ILE A 144 11.90 -14.45 0.57
CA ILE A 144 10.52 -14.72 0.97
C ILE A 144 9.68 -15.15 -0.23
N HIS A 145 9.77 -14.42 -1.35
CA HIS A 145 8.96 -14.71 -2.54
C HIS A 145 9.44 -15.94 -3.31
N SER A 146 10.72 -16.28 -3.25
CA SER A 146 11.28 -17.49 -3.85
C SER A 146 11.15 -18.76 -3.00
N ARG A 147 10.73 -18.64 -1.72
CA ARG A 147 10.66 -19.77 -0.78
C ARG A 147 9.83 -20.95 -1.26
N LYS A 148 8.78 -20.70 -2.06
CA LYS A 148 7.90 -21.75 -2.60
C LYS A 148 8.30 -22.23 -3.99
N MET A 149 9.40 -21.72 -4.54
CA MET A 149 9.89 -22.05 -5.87
C MET A 149 10.98 -23.11 -5.79
N ASN A 150 11.05 -23.98 -6.79
CA ASN A 150 12.12 -24.94 -6.93
C ASN A 150 13.37 -24.24 -7.49
N LEU A 151 14.24 -23.83 -6.61
CA LEU A 151 15.48 -23.16 -6.97
C LEU A 151 16.60 -24.16 -7.23
N MET A 152 17.42 -23.91 -8.25
CA MET A 152 18.67 -24.63 -8.45
C MET A 152 19.65 -24.32 -7.31
N ARG A 153 20.49 -25.27 -6.93
CA ARG A 153 21.52 -25.06 -5.90
C ARG A 153 22.53 -23.99 -6.37
N GLY A 154 22.91 -23.08 -5.49
CA GLY A 154 23.95 -22.07 -5.77
C GLY A 154 23.43 -20.74 -6.31
N ILE A 155 22.12 -20.49 -6.34
CA ILE A 155 21.58 -19.17 -6.73
C ILE A 155 21.99 -18.12 -5.71
N ASN A 156 22.60 -17.04 -6.20
CA ASN A 156 23.00 -15.89 -5.39
C ASN A 156 21.98 -14.75 -5.49
N LEU A 157 20.96 -14.77 -4.60
CA LEU A 157 19.94 -13.74 -4.53
C LEU A 157 20.50 -12.36 -4.11
N LYS A 158 21.61 -12.34 -3.39
CA LYS A 158 22.28 -11.10 -2.98
C LYS A 158 22.80 -10.34 -4.20
N SER A 159 23.50 -11.01 -5.13
CA SER A 159 23.97 -10.41 -6.37
C SER A 159 22.84 -9.84 -7.22
N ILE A 160 21.64 -10.47 -7.19
CA ILE A 160 20.46 -9.95 -7.88
C ILE A 160 19.96 -8.69 -7.20
N ALA A 161 19.86 -8.69 -5.85
CA ALA A 161 19.44 -7.53 -5.06
C ALA A 161 20.35 -6.31 -5.23
N GLU A 162 21.66 -6.51 -5.33
CA GLU A 162 22.67 -5.47 -5.61
C GLU A 162 22.42 -4.79 -6.95
N LYS A 163 22.06 -5.58 -7.98
CA LYS A 163 21.80 -5.11 -9.35
C LYS A 163 20.42 -4.45 -9.52
N MET A 164 19.64 -4.24 -8.44
CA MET A 164 18.28 -3.69 -8.46
C MET A 164 18.14 -2.42 -7.60
N PRO A 165 18.94 -1.36 -7.82
CA PRO A 165 18.85 -0.14 -7.03
C PRO A 165 17.50 0.55 -7.25
N GLY A 166 16.93 1.12 -6.16
CA GLY A 166 15.69 1.90 -6.22
C GLY A 166 14.41 1.10 -6.40
N THR A 167 14.48 -0.23 -6.52
CA THR A 167 13.29 -1.08 -6.69
C THR A 167 12.48 -1.21 -5.40
N ASN A 168 11.17 -1.38 -5.55
CA ASN A 168 10.24 -1.61 -4.46
C ASN A 168 9.99 -3.11 -4.21
N GLY A 169 9.24 -3.45 -3.15
CA GLY A 169 8.94 -4.84 -2.81
C GLY A 169 8.06 -5.56 -3.84
N ALA A 170 7.18 -4.83 -4.54
CA ALA A 170 6.33 -5.40 -5.58
C ALA A 170 7.15 -5.78 -6.82
N GLU A 171 8.14 -4.97 -7.20
CA GLU A 171 9.08 -5.26 -8.28
C GLU A 171 9.96 -6.48 -7.95
N CYS A 172 10.46 -6.59 -6.71
CA CYS A 172 11.17 -7.79 -6.25
C CYS A 172 10.30 -9.06 -6.40
N LYS A 173 9.02 -8.98 -6.04
CA LYS A 173 8.06 -10.07 -6.27
C LYS A 173 7.87 -10.36 -7.76
N ALA A 174 7.75 -9.33 -8.59
CA ALA A 174 7.60 -9.47 -10.04
C ALA A 174 8.81 -10.19 -10.65
N VAL A 175 10.04 -9.87 -10.22
CA VAL A 175 11.26 -10.56 -10.67
C VAL A 175 11.19 -12.05 -10.32
N CYS A 176 10.78 -12.43 -9.11
CA CYS A 176 10.63 -13.83 -8.74
C CYS A 176 9.58 -14.52 -9.63
N THR A 177 8.44 -13.88 -9.88
CA THR A 177 7.37 -14.43 -10.72
C THR A 177 7.84 -14.62 -12.18
N GLU A 178 8.50 -13.62 -12.75
CA GLU A 178 9.02 -13.70 -14.13
C GLU A 178 10.13 -14.75 -14.27
N ALA A 179 11.01 -14.89 -13.25
CA ALA A 179 12.03 -15.95 -13.27
C ALA A 179 11.39 -17.35 -13.30
N GLY A 180 10.32 -17.56 -12.51
CA GLY A 180 9.54 -18.79 -12.58
C GLY A 180 8.87 -19.00 -13.93
N MET A 181 8.37 -17.94 -14.57
CA MET A 181 7.76 -18.01 -15.89
C MET A 181 8.78 -18.34 -17.00
N PHE A 182 10.03 -17.87 -16.89
CA PHE A 182 11.09 -18.25 -17.82
C PHE A 182 11.39 -19.75 -17.73
N ALA A 183 11.57 -20.28 -16.52
CA ALA A 183 11.78 -21.72 -16.31
C ALA A 183 10.62 -22.56 -16.87
N LEU A 184 9.37 -22.13 -16.66
CA LEU A 184 8.18 -22.81 -17.20
C LEU A 184 8.12 -22.80 -18.73
N ARG A 185 8.47 -21.69 -19.38
CA ARG A 185 8.51 -21.60 -20.86
C ARG A 185 9.50 -22.58 -21.46
N GLU A 186 10.62 -22.80 -20.78
CA GLU A 186 11.64 -23.77 -21.19
C GLU A 186 11.34 -25.20 -20.69
N ARG A 187 10.15 -25.40 -20.08
CA ARG A 187 9.72 -26.69 -19.51
C ARG A 187 10.70 -27.26 -18.48
N ARG A 188 11.42 -26.37 -17.75
CA ARG A 188 12.32 -26.75 -16.67
C ARG A 188 11.59 -26.77 -15.32
N ILE A 189 11.99 -27.69 -14.45
CA ILE A 189 11.42 -27.83 -13.10
C ILE A 189 12.09 -26.84 -12.12
N HIS A 190 13.35 -26.49 -12.40
CA HIS A 190 14.15 -25.63 -11.52
C HIS A 190 14.41 -24.27 -12.16
N VAL A 191 14.35 -23.24 -11.33
CA VAL A 191 14.72 -21.87 -11.70
C VAL A 191 16.23 -21.71 -11.55
N THR A 192 16.87 -21.09 -12.52
CA THR A 192 18.33 -20.86 -12.56
C THR A 192 18.68 -19.41 -12.24
N GLN A 193 19.98 -19.14 -12.04
CA GLN A 193 20.48 -17.77 -11.87
C GLN A 193 20.21 -16.90 -13.11
N GLU A 194 20.33 -17.47 -14.31
CA GLU A 194 20.08 -16.78 -15.57
C GLU A 194 18.64 -16.33 -15.71
N ASP A 195 17.68 -17.15 -15.25
CA ASP A 195 16.26 -16.78 -15.25
C ASP A 195 16.00 -15.54 -14.40
N PHE A 196 16.63 -15.44 -13.24
CA PHE A 196 16.54 -14.26 -12.39
C PHE A 196 17.19 -13.03 -13.03
N GLU A 197 18.31 -13.18 -13.72
CA GLU A 197 18.97 -12.06 -14.41
C GLU A 197 18.14 -11.56 -15.60
N MET A 198 17.55 -12.46 -16.39
CA MET A 198 16.63 -12.11 -17.47
C MET A 198 15.36 -11.45 -16.92
N ALA A 199 14.78 -12.02 -15.85
CA ALA A 199 13.60 -11.46 -15.20
C ALA A 199 13.86 -10.05 -14.66
N ARG A 200 14.99 -9.83 -14.01
CA ARG A 200 15.43 -8.51 -13.55
C ARG A 200 15.51 -7.53 -14.74
N ALA A 201 16.22 -7.91 -15.80
CA ALA A 201 16.39 -7.05 -16.97
C ALA A 201 15.02 -6.67 -17.58
N LYS A 202 14.08 -7.61 -17.67
CA LYS A 202 12.72 -7.40 -18.18
C LYS A 202 11.91 -6.43 -17.29
N VAL A 203 11.90 -6.63 -15.98
CA VAL A 203 11.13 -5.81 -15.04
C VAL A 203 11.67 -4.38 -15.02
N MET A 204 12.99 -4.19 -14.89
CA MET A 204 13.60 -2.87 -14.86
C MET A 204 13.49 -2.11 -16.20
N LYS A 205 13.48 -2.81 -17.33
CA LYS A 205 13.24 -2.18 -18.64
C LYS A 205 11.82 -1.64 -18.74
N LYS A 206 10.84 -2.40 -18.29
CA LYS A 206 9.43 -1.99 -18.28
C LYS A 206 9.21 -0.71 -17.47
N ASP A 207 9.87 -0.59 -16.33
CA ASP A 207 9.77 0.61 -15.49
C ASP A 207 10.42 1.83 -16.12
N SER A 208 11.56 1.65 -16.81
CA SER A 208 12.20 2.74 -17.54
C SER A 208 11.35 3.26 -18.71
N GLU A 209 10.69 2.37 -19.43
CA GLU A 209 9.77 2.71 -20.53
C GLU A 209 8.52 3.43 -20.02
N ALA A 210 7.91 2.96 -18.92
CA ALA A 210 6.77 3.61 -18.28
C ALA A 210 7.11 5.04 -17.81
N ASN A 211 8.26 5.22 -17.17
CA ASN A 211 8.75 6.54 -16.75
C ASN A 211 9.04 7.46 -17.93
N THR A 212 9.54 6.92 -19.03
CA THR A 212 9.83 7.70 -20.25
C THR A 212 8.55 8.13 -20.95
N SER A 213 7.53 7.27 -20.98
CA SER A 213 6.22 7.57 -21.56
C SER A 213 5.50 8.66 -20.77
N LEU A 214 5.53 8.60 -19.44
CA LEU A 214 4.98 9.66 -18.58
C LEU A 214 5.68 11.01 -18.81
N LYS A 215 7.00 11.03 -18.91
CA LYS A 215 7.76 12.27 -19.22
C LYS A 215 7.46 12.85 -20.60
N LYS A 216 7.06 12.02 -21.58
CA LYS A 216 6.68 12.49 -22.92
C LYS A 216 5.26 13.10 -22.95
N LEU A 217 4.38 12.69 -22.04
CA LEU A 217 3.01 13.26 -21.92
C LEU A 217 2.99 14.63 -21.24
N TRP A 218 4.08 15.04 -20.59
CA TRP A 218 4.22 16.32 -19.88
C TRP A 218 5.14 17.32 -20.62
N LYS A 219 5.45 17.09 -21.89
CA LYS A 219 6.03 18.06 -22.82
C LYS A 219 4.99 18.46 -23.88
#